data_286a4188badf6c77bf767e6ff229c5a8
#
_entry.id   286a4188badf6c77bf767e6ff229c5a8
#
_cell.length_a   1.000
_cell.length_b   1.000
_cell.length_c   1.000
_cell.angle_alpha   90.00
_cell.angle_beta   90.00
_cell.angle_gamma   90.00
#
_symmetry.space_group_name_H-M   'P 1'
#
loop_
_entity.id
_entity.type
_entity.pdbx_description
1 polymer ?
#
loop_
_entity_poly.entity_id
_entity_poly.type
_entity_poly.pdbx_seq_one_letter_code
_entity_poly.pdbx_strand_id
1 'polypeptide(L)'
;MTKKKISITINKKTLQDIDSIIDNIYIRNRSQAIEHLVKNALGENKVSVILLGGDEAHLKISKNEYRPTAKIKNSTVIELGIKKLRENNFKTIFIIARLNLLTRLFEMLKDGTDYGVKINYIEEKTSNGTSDSLRLLRGKINTNFLVV
;
A
#
# COMPACT_ATOMS: atom_id res chain seq x y z
N MET A 1 -16.72 18.63 3.08
CA MET A 1 -16.25 18.07 4.37
C MET A 1 -16.25 19.15 5.43
N THR A 2 -16.92 18.93 6.55
CA THR A 2 -17.02 19.93 7.63
C THR A 2 -15.75 19.92 8.46
N LYS A 3 -15.02 21.04 8.54
CA LYS A 3 -13.84 21.18 9.41
C LYS A 3 -14.27 21.52 10.83
N LYS A 4 -13.67 20.84 11.82
CA LYS A 4 -13.83 21.16 13.24
C LYS A 4 -12.58 21.88 13.73
N LYS A 5 -12.77 22.94 14.54
CA LYS A 5 -11.67 23.63 15.22
C LYS A 5 -11.28 22.83 16.46
N ILE A 6 -9.99 22.55 16.62
CA ILE A 6 -9.39 21.90 17.79
C ILE A 6 -8.26 22.76 18.33
N SER A 7 -7.92 22.59 19.61
CA SER A 7 -6.76 23.19 20.25
C SER A 7 -5.83 22.06 20.69
N ILE A 8 -4.53 22.20 20.41
CA ILE A 8 -3.50 21.24 20.80
C ILE A 8 -2.31 21.98 21.41
N THR A 9 -1.62 21.33 22.34
CA THR A 9 -0.36 21.81 22.92
C THR A 9 0.78 21.02 22.29
N ILE A 10 1.76 21.72 21.72
CA ILE A 10 2.91 21.12 21.04
C ILE A 10 4.19 21.74 21.62
N ASN A 11 5.24 20.95 21.80
CA ASN A 11 6.53 21.48 22.24
C ASN A 11 7.15 22.40 21.16
N LYS A 12 8.06 23.29 21.58
CA LYS A 12 8.66 24.29 20.70
C LYS A 12 9.41 23.69 19.51
N LYS A 13 10.14 22.58 19.72
CA LYS A 13 10.90 21.92 18.65
C LYS A 13 9.97 21.36 17.59
N THR A 14 8.95 20.60 18.00
CA THR A 14 7.94 20.05 17.07
C THR A 14 7.22 21.17 16.30
N LEU A 15 6.95 22.31 16.94
CA LEU A 15 6.33 23.44 16.25
C LEU A 15 7.26 24.01 15.17
N GLN A 16 8.56 24.13 15.45
CA GLN A 16 9.56 24.55 14.46
C GLN A 16 9.65 23.58 13.28
N ASP A 17 9.60 22.25 13.56
CA ASP A 17 9.59 21.23 12.52
C ASP A 17 8.34 21.34 11.63
N ILE A 18 7.17 21.61 12.22
CA ILE A 18 5.93 21.88 11.48
C ILE A 18 6.05 23.15 10.63
N ASP A 19 6.62 24.22 11.18
CA ASP A 19 6.80 25.48 10.44
C ASP A 19 7.75 25.31 9.24
N SER A 20 8.73 24.41 9.33
CA SER A 20 9.70 24.15 8.25
C SER A 20 9.09 23.53 6.99
N ILE A 21 7.92 22.89 7.08
CA ILE A 21 7.23 22.31 5.92
C ILE A 21 6.25 23.28 5.24
N ILE A 22 6.10 24.50 5.77
CA ILE A 22 5.26 25.53 5.16
C ILE A 22 6.03 26.16 4.01
N ASP A 23 5.59 25.87 2.78
CA ASP A 23 6.23 26.35 1.54
C ASP A 23 5.54 27.57 0.91
N ASN A 24 4.41 28.02 1.49
CA ASN A 24 3.55 29.08 1.00
C ASN A 24 2.94 28.87 -0.41
N ILE A 25 3.17 27.71 -1.00
CA ILE A 25 2.62 27.30 -2.32
C ILE A 25 1.52 26.27 -2.10
N TYR A 26 1.87 25.10 -1.60
CA TYR A 26 0.95 23.97 -1.33
C TYR A 26 0.50 23.95 0.13
N ILE A 27 1.43 24.17 1.05
CA ILE A 27 1.20 24.23 2.51
C ILE A 27 1.39 25.66 2.97
N ARG A 28 0.29 26.40 3.19
CA ARG A 28 0.32 27.84 3.42
C ARG A 28 0.25 28.24 4.89
N ASN A 29 -0.10 27.34 5.78
CA ASN A 29 -0.24 27.63 7.21
C ASN A 29 -0.10 26.37 8.06
N ARG A 30 0.05 26.56 9.38
CA ARG A 30 0.21 25.49 10.37
C ARG A 30 -0.92 24.46 10.35
N SER A 31 -2.17 24.90 10.17
CA SER A 31 -3.31 23.98 10.14
C SER A 31 -3.22 23.02 8.96
N GLN A 32 -2.84 23.51 7.79
CA GLN A 32 -2.60 22.66 6.60
C GLN A 32 -1.39 21.74 6.79
N ALA A 33 -0.32 22.25 7.42
CA ALA A 33 0.87 21.45 7.73
C ALA A 33 0.53 20.29 8.67
N ILE A 34 -0.20 20.55 9.74
CA ILE A 34 -0.64 19.53 10.69
C ILE A 34 -1.59 18.52 10.00
N GLU A 35 -2.58 19.01 9.25
CA GLU A 35 -3.51 18.16 8.51
C GLU A 35 -2.74 17.22 7.53
N HIS A 36 -1.76 17.75 6.81
CA HIS A 36 -0.91 16.98 5.90
C HIS A 36 -0.10 15.90 6.64
N LEU A 37 0.55 16.25 7.75
CA LEU A 37 1.32 15.30 8.56
C LEU A 37 0.44 14.22 9.16
N VAL A 38 -0.75 14.58 9.67
CA VAL A 38 -1.71 13.63 10.25
C VAL A 38 -2.23 12.67 9.18
N LYS A 39 -2.61 13.16 8.01
CA LYS A 39 -3.04 12.30 6.88
C LYS A 39 -1.95 11.33 6.46
N ASN A 40 -0.71 11.80 6.38
CA ASN A 40 0.43 10.94 6.07
C ASN A 40 0.66 9.88 7.17
N ALA A 41 0.57 10.26 8.44
CA ALA A 41 0.74 9.36 9.58
C ALA A 41 -0.38 8.31 9.67
N LEU A 42 -1.62 8.71 9.38
CA LEU A 42 -2.76 7.80 9.35
C LEU A 42 -2.76 6.89 8.11
N GLY A 43 -1.93 7.17 7.13
CA GLY A 43 -1.81 6.37 5.91
C GLY A 43 -3.00 6.51 4.96
N GLU A 44 -3.81 7.57 5.08
CA GLU A 44 -4.97 7.80 4.21
C GLU A 44 -4.61 7.84 2.72
N ASN A 45 -3.36 8.22 2.40
CA ASN A 45 -2.85 8.32 1.03
C ASN A 45 -1.71 7.35 0.73
N LYS A 46 -1.35 6.45 1.65
CA LYS A 46 -0.27 5.48 1.42
C LYS A 46 -0.81 4.25 0.71
N VAL A 47 -0.35 4.08 -0.51
CA VAL A 47 -0.70 2.96 -1.38
C VAL A 47 0.53 2.11 -1.63
N SER A 48 0.40 0.80 -1.59
CA SER A 48 1.44 -0.13 -2.04
C SER A 48 0.93 -1.03 -3.15
N VAL A 49 1.85 -1.48 -3.97
CA VAL A 49 1.63 -2.39 -5.08
C VAL A 49 2.55 -3.58 -4.92
N ILE A 50 1.99 -4.76 -4.83
CA ILE A 50 2.74 -6.02 -4.79
C ILE A 50 2.71 -6.60 -6.20
N LEU A 51 3.89 -6.72 -6.81
CA LEU A 51 4.04 -7.26 -8.16
C LEU A 51 4.38 -8.75 -8.08
N LEU A 52 3.42 -9.57 -8.49
CA LEU A 52 3.57 -11.03 -8.61
C LEU A 52 3.29 -11.47 -10.04
N GLY A 53 3.55 -10.59 -10.99
CA GLY A 53 3.37 -10.84 -12.42
C GLY A 53 4.59 -11.50 -13.07
N GLY A 54 4.55 -11.57 -14.40
CA GLY A 54 5.62 -12.18 -15.19
C GLY A 54 5.42 -13.70 -15.39
N ASP A 55 6.54 -14.40 -15.52
CA ASP A 55 6.51 -15.86 -15.69
C ASP A 55 6.18 -16.57 -14.38
N GLU A 56 5.04 -17.26 -14.36
CA GLU A 56 4.61 -18.07 -13.22
C GLU A 56 5.65 -19.10 -12.78
N ALA A 57 6.46 -19.60 -13.69
CA ALA A 57 7.49 -20.60 -13.37
C ALA A 57 8.47 -20.07 -12.31
N HIS A 58 8.80 -18.79 -12.35
CA HIS A 58 9.68 -18.15 -11.36
C HIS A 58 9.04 -17.97 -9.99
N LEU A 59 7.72 -18.00 -9.91
CA LEU A 59 6.98 -17.87 -8.65
C LEU A 59 6.64 -19.22 -8.03
N LYS A 60 6.74 -20.33 -8.78
CA LYS A 60 6.46 -21.66 -8.28
C LYS A 60 7.64 -22.24 -7.50
N ILE A 61 7.33 -22.88 -6.40
CA ILE A 61 8.24 -23.75 -5.63
C ILE A 61 8.05 -25.19 -6.08
N SER A 62 6.80 -25.59 -6.29
CA SER A 62 6.40 -26.91 -6.77
C SER A 62 5.19 -26.80 -7.70
N LYS A 63 4.70 -27.94 -8.21
CA LYS A 63 3.54 -27.98 -9.11
C LYS A 63 2.33 -27.21 -8.58
N ASN A 64 2.12 -27.24 -7.27
CA ASN A 64 0.93 -26.67 -6.61
C ASN A 64 1.24 -25.60 -5.56
N GLU A 65 2.47 -25.12 -5.48
CA GLU A 65 2.88 -24.16 -4.46
C GLU A 65 3.61 -22.96 -5.07
N TYR A 66 3.23 -21.77 -4.63
CA TYR A 66 3.85 -20.50 -5.05
C TYR A 66 4.62 -19.88 -3.89
N ARG A 67 5.73 -19.21 -4.19
CA ARG A 67 6.54 -18.50 -3.18
C ARG A 67 5.72 -17.55 -2.30
N PRO A 68 4.80 -16.73 -2.83
CA PRO A 68 3.99 -15.85 -1.97
C PRO A 68 3.09 -16.60 -1.00
N THR A 69 2.62 -17.81 -1.36
CA THR A 69 1.74 -18.62 -0.52
C THR A 69 2.48 -19.64 0.34
N ALA A 70 3.81 -19.71 0.23
CA ALA A 70 4.63 -20.60 1.05
C ALA A 70 4.52 -20.24 2.54
N LYS A 71 4.39 -21.28 3.37
CA LYS A 71 4.25 -21.12 4.81
C LYS A 71 5.59 -20.85 5.49
N ILE A 72 5.60 -19.85 6.35
CA ILE A 72 6.66 -19.55 7.30
C ILE A 72 6.03 -19.59 8.70
N LYS A 73 6.26 -20.68 9.43
CA LYS A 73 5.59 -20.96 10.72
C LYS A 73 4.06 -20.97 10.54
N ASN A 74 3.37 -20.04 11.19
CA ASN A 74 1.91 -19.96 11.20
C ASN A 74 1.32 -18.97 10.17
N SER A 75 2.16 -18.37 9.30
CA SER A 75 1.75 -17.38 8.30
C SER A 75 2.38 -17.72 6.95
N THR A 76 1.83 -17.15 5.89
CA THR A 76 2.45 -17.21 4.57
C THR A 76 3.34 -15.99 4.31
N VAL A 77 4.20 -16.08 3.30
CA VAL A 77 5.08 -14.97 2.90
C VAL A 77 4.27 -13.70 2.62
N ILE A 78 3.15 -13.84 1.88
CA ILE A 78 2.30 -12.70 1.52
C ILE A 78 1.62 -12.09 2.74
N GLU A 79 1.14 -12.88 3.69
CA GLU A 79 0.54 -12.39 4.93
C GLU A 79 1.54 -11.59 5.77
N LEU A 80 2.78 -12.07 5.86
CA LEU A 80 3.85 -11.34 6.55
C LEU A 80 4.17 -10.02 5.84
N GLY A 81 4.18 -10.01 4.51
CA GLY A 81 4.36 -8.80 3.71
C GLY A 81 3.24 -7.78 3.95
N ILE A 82 1.99 -8.21 3.92
CA ILE A 82 0.81 -7.36 4.19
C ILE A 82 0.87 -6.79 5.60
N LYS A 83 1.20 -7.62 6.60
CA LYS A 83 1.37 -7.17 7.99
C LYS A 83 2.43 -6.08 8.08
N LYS A 84 3.59 -6.26 7.42
CA LYS A 84 4.67 -5.27 7.41
C LYS A 84 4.25 -3.97 6.73
N LEU A 85 3.52 -4.05 5.62
CA LEU A 85 2.97 -2.89 4.95
C LEU A 85 1.99 -2.13 5.85
N ARG A 86 1.07 -2.84 6.52
CA ARG A 86 0.12 -2.26 7.46
C ARG A 86 0.82 -1.56 8.63
N GLU A 87 1.85 -2.17 9.22
CA GLU A 87 2.65 -1.58 10.30
C GLU A 87 3.31 -0.25 9.87
N ASN A 88 3.59 -0.08 8.57
CA ASN A 88 4.12 1.14 7.98
C ASN A 88 3.04 2.06 7.38
N ASN A 89 1.78 1.86 7.79
CA ASN A 89 0.61 2.65 7.39
C ASN A 89 0.20 2.55 5.91
N PHE A 90 0.63 1.52 5.18
CA PHE A 90 0.11 1.19 3.86
C PHE A 90 -1.19 0.38 4.03
N LYS A 91 -2.33 1.05 3.96
CA LYS A 91 -3.64 0.42 4.18
C LYS A 91 -4.38 0.08 2.90
N THR A 92 -3.96 0.64 1.77
CA THR A 92 -4.48 0.30 0.45
C THR A 92 -3.39 -0.44 -0.33
N ILE A 93 -3.66 -1.69 -0.70
CA ILE A 93 -2.72 -2.58 -1.36
C ILE A 93 -3.31 -3.03 -2.69
N PHE A 94 -2.55 -2.92 -3.76
CA PHE A 94 -2.87 -3.52 -5.05
C PHE A 94 -1.98 -4.75 -5.24
N ILE A 95 -2.57 -5.86 -5.64
CA ILE A 95 -1.83 -7.08 -5.98
C ILE A 95 -2.02 -7.35 -7.46
N ILE A 96 -0.92 -7.40 -8.20
CA ILE A 96 -0.91 -7.69 -9.64
C ILE A 96 -0.31 -9.08 -9.83
N ALA A 97 -1.06 -9.99 -10.41
CA ALA A 97 -0.61 -11.36 -10.68
C ALA A 97 -1.42 -12.01 -11.82
N ARG A 98 -0.99 -13.18 -12.24
CA ARG A 98 -1.77 -14.06 -13.13
C ARG A 98 -3.00 -14.61 -12.41
N LEU A 99 -4.03 -14.94 -13.18
CA LEU A 99 -5.33 -15.37 -12.66
C LEU A 99 -5.23 -16.51 -11.64
N ASN A 100 -4.44 -17.54 -11.93
CA ASN A 100 -4.28 -18.70 -11.04
C ASN A 100 -3.77 -18.31 -9.66
N LEU A 101 -2.78 -17.43 -9.60
CA LEU A 101 -2.23 -16.96 -8.33
C LEU A 101 -3.20 -15.97 -7.66
N LEU A 102 -3.86 -15.07 -8.41
CA LEU A 102 -4.86 -14.16 -7.86
C LEU A 102 -6.01 -14.91 -7.19
N THR A 103 -6.51 -15.97 -7.80
CA THR A 103 -7.59 -16.78 -7.22
C THR A 103 -7.18 -17.34 -5.86
N ARG A 104 -5.99 -17.93 -5.77
CA ARG A 104 -5.46 -18.44 -4.49
C ARG A 104 -5.27 -17.35 -3.44
N LEU A 105 -4.73 -16.21 -3.84
CA LEU A 105 -4.54 -15.08 -2.94
C LEU A 105 -5.86 -14.52 -2.47
N PHE A 106 -6.86 -14.44 -3.35
CA PHE A 106 -8.21 -13.99 -2.97
C PHE A 106 -8.89 -14.96 -1.98
N GLU A 107 -8.76 -16.27 -2.17
CA GLU A 107 -9.27 -17.26 -1.23
C GLU A 107 -8.69 -17.10 0.17
N MET A 108 -7.40 -16.74 0.26
CA MET A 108 -6.67 -16.57 1.52
C MET A 108 -6.92 -15.22 2.18
N LEU A 109 -6.82 -14.14 1.39
CA LEU A 109 -6.74 -12.77 1.90
C LEU A 109 -8.05 -12.00 1.79
N LYS A 110 -8.99 -12.49 0.95
CA LYS A 110 -10.27 -11.84 0.64
C LYS A 110 -10.07 -10.37 0.27
N ASP A 111 -10.82 -9.46 0.86
CA ASP A 111 -10.71 -8.02 0.65
C ASP A 111 -9.64 -7.34 1.53
N GLY A 112 -8.97 -8.11 2.39
CA GLY A 112 -7.94 -7.64 3.30
C GLY A 112 -8.44 -7.13 4.65
N THR A 113 -9.76 -7.13 4.89
CA THR A 113 -10.36 -6.61 6.14
C THR A 113 -9.80 -7.33 7.37
N ASP A 114 -9.61 -8.63 7.32
CA ASP A 114 -9.06 -9.43 8.41
C ASP A 114 -7.61 -9.01 8.78
N TYR A 115 -6.90 -8.38 7.85
CA TYR A 115 -5.53 -7.87 8.03
C TYR A 115 -5.49 -6.37 8.31
N GLY A 116 -6.65 -5.70 8.38
CA GLY A 116 -6.77 -4.26 8.59
C GLY A 116 -6.26 -3.41 7.42
N VAL A 117 -6.37 -3.93 6.21
CA VAL A 117 -6.03 -3.28 4.93
C VAL A 117 -7.16 -3.47 3.93
N LYS A 118 -7.11 -2.71 2.83
CA LYS A 118 -7.98 -2.92 1.66
C LYS A 118 -7.12 -3.46 0.53
N ILE A 119 -7.45 -4.65 0.02
CA ILE A 119 -6.74 -5.29 -1.08
C ILE A 119 -7.55 -5.15 -2.37
N ASN A 120 -6.89 -4.70 -3.43
CA ASN A 120 -7.41 -4.64 -4.79
C ASN A 120 -6.59 -5.59 -5.66
N TYR A 121 -7.27 -6.48 -6.37
CA TYR A 121 -6.65 -7.47 -7.23
C TYR A 121 -6.70 -7.03 -8.68
N ILE A 122 -5.59 -7.16 -9.41
CA ILE A 122 -5.49 -6.83 -10.83
C ILE A 122 -4.87 -8.02 -11.56
N GLU A 123 -5.61 -8.55 -12.54
CA GLU A 123 -5.12 -9.60 -13.40
C GLU A 123 -4.11 -9.07 -14.42
N GLU A 124 -2.95 -9.70 -14.47
CA GLU A 124 -1.95 -9.51 -15.51
C GLU A 124 -2.02 -10.65 -16.51
N LYS A 125 -2.63 -10.42 -17.67
CA LYS A 125 -2.77 -11.44 -18.71
C LYS A 125 -1.47 -11.69 -19.48
N THR A 126 -0.78 -10.62 -19.80
CA THR A 126 0.52 -10.63 -20.49
C THR A 126 1.41 -9.56 -19.88
N SER A 127 2.70 -9.84 -19.78
CA SER A 127 3.66 -8.86 -19.28
C SER A 127 4.98 -8.98 -20.02
N ASN A 128 5.51 -7.83 -20.42
CA ASN A 128 6.85 -7.69 -20.98
C ASN A 128 7.80 -6.99 -19.99
N GLY A 129 7.45 -7.06 -18.71
CA GLY A 129 8.24 -6.51 -17.62
C GLY A 129 7.46 -5.60 -16.69
N THR A 130 8.14 -5.12 -15.64
CA THR A 130 7.57 -4.29 -14.56
C THR A 130 6.80 -3.07 -15.05
N SER A 131 7.28 -2.41 -16.12
CA SER A 131 6.60 -1.24 -16.68
C SER A 131 5.21 -1.57 -17.22
N ASP A 132 5.03 -2.74 -17.84
CA ASP A 132 3.74 -3.17 -18.36
C ASP A 132 2.78 -3.51 -17.21
N SER A 133 3.28 -4.19 -16.17
CA SER A 133 2.51 -4.47 -14.95
C SER A 133 2.02 -3.16 -14.31
N LEU A 134 2.88 -2.16 -14.20
CA LEU A 134 2.53 -0.86 -13.61
C LEU A 134 1.53 -0.05 -14.46
N ARG A 135 1.49 -0.25 -15.78
CA ARG A 135 0.48 0.38 -16.65
C ARG A 135 -0.96 -0.01 -16.29
N LEU A 136 -1.16 -1.21 -15.73
CA LEU A 136 -2.47 -1.68 -15.26
C LEU A 136 -3.06 -0.83 -14.12
N LEU A 137 -2.20 -0.02 -13.47
CA LEU A 137 -2.58 0.89 -12.39
C LEU A 137 -3.05 2.27 -12.90
N ARG A 138 -2.90 2.54 -14.21
CA ARG A 138 -3.29 3.82 -14.80
C ARG A 138 -4.77 4.10 -14.53
N GLY A 139 -5.06 5.29 -13.98
CA GLY A 139 -6.41 5.71 -13.59
C GLY A 139 -6.95 5.06 -12.30
N LYS A 140 -6.20 4.15 -11.67
CA LYS A 140 -6.59 3.50 -10.40
C LYS A 140 -5.86 4.10 -9.21
N ILE A 141 -4.66 4.64 -9.40
CA ILE A 141 -3.84 5.27 -8.37
C ILE A 141 -3.43 6.66 -8.87
N ASN A 142 -3.73 7.68 -8.07
CA ASN A 142 -3.44 9.09 -8.38
C ASN A 142 -2.44 9.71 -7.38
N THR A 143 -1.76 8.88 -6.59
CA THR A 143 -0.79 9.29 -5.58
C THR A 143 0.51 8.52 -5.75
N ASN A 144 1.55 8.95 -5.05
CA ASN A 144 2.77 8.14 -4.93
C ASN A 144 2.46 6.80 -4.27
N PHE A 145 3.10 5.74 -4.72
CA PHE A 145 2.92 4.40 -4.19
C PHE A 145 4.25 3.67 -4.06
N LEU A 146 4.30 2.73 -3.13
CA LEU A 146 5.42 1.82 -2.93
C LEU A 146 5.23 0.59 -3.81
N VAL A 147 6.27 0.18 -4.54
CA VAL A 147 6.30 -1.10 -5.26
C VAL A 147 7.13 -2.11 -4.46
N VAL A 148 6.58 -3.31 -4.30
CA VAL A 148 7.20 -4.43 -3.59
C VAL A 148 7.23 -5.66 -4.49
#